data_dc9af9c95e914a779a739400a02c4c53
#
_entry.id   dc9af9c95e914a779a739400a02c4c53
#
_cell.length_a   1.000
_cell.length_b   1.000
_cell.length_c   1.000
_cell.angle_alpha   90.00
_cell.angle_beta   90.00
_cell.angle_gamma   90.00
#
_symmetry.space_group_name_H-M   'P 1'
#
loop_
_entity.id
_entity.type
_entity.pdbx_description
1 polymer ?
#
loop_
_entity_poly.entity_id
_entity_poly.type
_entity_poly.pdbx_seq_one_letter_code
_entity_poly.pdbx_strand_id
1 'polypeptide(L)'
;MSKESMPDVLVLGAGPAGMAIASALGKEKLDVEVLSPNGPDEPWPNTYGIWGKEVDQLGLQDLLEYRWKNTVSFFGHGALEEQDDENKATEHSLDYGLFDKKKLHNYWFNECNKSCLLYTSPSPRD
;
A
#
# COMPACT_ATOMS: atom_id res chain seq x y z
N MET A 1 0.47 33.00 3.97
CA MET A 1 -0.40 31.98 4.08
C MET A 1 -0.92 31.88 5.45
N SER A 2 -2.08 31.59 5.53
CA SER A 2 -2.67 31.59 6.77
C SER A 2 -2.55 30.29 7.46
N LYS A 3 -2.23 30.32 8.72
CA LYS A 3 -2.17 29.11 9.42
C LYS A 3 -3.49 28.62 9.71
N GLU A 4 -4.52 29.38 9.52
CA GLU A 4 -5.82 28.91 9.72
C GLU A 4 -6.32 28.14 8.54
N SER A 5 -5.58 28.14 7.44
CA SER A 5 -6.01 27.36 6.32
C SER A 5 -5.94 25.91 6.68
N MET A 6 -7.02 25.20 6.50
CA MET A 6 -7.08 23.77 6.77
C MET A 6 -7.04 23.03 5.46
N PRO A 7 -6.42 21.87 5.43
CA PRO A 7 -6.45 21.10 4.20
C PRO A 7 -7.85 20.59 3.92
N ASP A 8 -8.12 20.30 2.68
CA ASP A 8 -9.39 19.65 2.33
C ASP A 8 -9.41 18.23 2.90
N VAL A 9 -8.28 17.55 2.90
CA VAL A 9 -8.18 16.19 3.38
C VAL A 9 -6.88 16.03 4.15
N LEU A 10 -6.97 15.41 5.30
CA LEU A 10 -5.80 15.06 6.09
C LEU A 10 -5.72 13.54 6.13
N VAL A 11 -4.62 12.99 5.62
CA VAL A 11 -4.41 11.56 5.61
C VAL A 11 -3.46 11.23 6.76
N LEU A 12 -3.88 10.35 7.63
CA LEU A 12 -3.05 9.95 8.75
C LEU A 12 -2.38 8.63 8.42
N GLY A 13 -1.07 8.66 8.30
CA GLY A 13 -0.29 7.49 7.95
C GLY A 13 0.28 7.59 6.55
N ALA A 14 1.55 7.30 6.42
CA ALA A 14 2.25 7.38 5.15
C ALA A 14 2.66 6.01 4.64
N GLY A 15 1.81 5.02 4.83
CA GLY A 15 2.02 3.71 4.24
C GLY A 15 1.53 3.68 2.80
N PRO A 16 1.53 2.52 2.16
CA PRO A 16 1.13 2.45 0.75
C PRO A 16 -0.28 2.95 0.50
N ALA A 17 -1.24 2.55 1.33
CA ALA A 17 -2.61 2.97 1.14
C ALA A 17 -2.77 4.47 1.35
N GLY A 18 -2.13 5.01 2.38
CA GLY A 18 -2.22 6.43 2.66
C GLY A 18 -1.64 7.25 1.54
N MET A 19 -0.48 6.88 1.05
CA MET A 19 0.15 7.63 -0.03
C MET A 19 -0.62 7.48 -1.33
N ALA A 20 -1.18 6.31 -1.59
CA ALA A 20 -1.94 6.11 -2.82
C ALA A 20 -3.19 6.98 -2.84
N ILE A 21 -3.94 7.00 -1.74
CA ILE A 21 -5.16 7.79 -1.72
C ILE A 21 -4.83 9.28 -1.70
N ALA A 22 -3.78 9.66 -1.01
CA ALA A 22 -3.41 11.06 -0.94
C ALA A 22 -3.01 11.58 -2.32
N SER A 23 -2.20 10.82 -3.05
CA SER A 23 -1.77 11.26 -4.37
C SER A 23 -2.95 11.32 -5.34
N ALA A 24 -3.89 10.38 -5.23
CA ALA A 24 -5.05 10.40 -6.09
C ALA A 24 -5.93 11.62 -5.82
N LEU A 25 -6.14 11.95 -4.56
CA LEU A 25 -6.94 13.10 -4.20
C LEU A 25 -6.23 14.40 -4.57
N GLY A 26 -4.92 14.43 -4.40
CA GLY A 26 -4.16 15.61 -4.76
C GLY A 26 -4.21 15.89 -6.26
N LYS A 27 -4.26 14.85 -7.07
CA LYS A 27 -4.39 15.04 -8.51
C LYS A 27 -5.74 15.63 -8.90
N GLU A 28 -6.72 15.50 -8.02
CA GLU A 28 -8.03 16.09 -8.26
C GLU A 28 -8.07 17.53 -7.74
N LYS A 29 -6.91 18.08 -7.46
CA LYS A 29 -6.76 19.47 -7.04
C LYS A 29 -7.31 19.77 -5.66
N LEU A 30 -7.42 18.75 -4.82
CA LEU A 30 -7.74 18.96 -3.44
C LEU A 30 -6.45 19.27 -2.67
N ASP A 31 -6.59 20.02 -1.61
CA ASP A 31 -5.46 20.34 -0.76
C ASP A 31 -5.31 19.17 0.22
N VAL A 32 -4.32 18.33 0.02
CA VAL A 32 -4.15 17.11 0.81
C VAL A 32 -2.86 17.17 1.59
N GLU A 33 -2.96 16.86 2.87
CA GLU A 33 -1.78 16.76 3.72
C GLU A 33 -1.70 15.35 4.27
N VAL A 34 -0.50 14.81 4.35
CA VAL A 34 -0.26 13.48 4.89
C VAL A 34 0.60 13.65 6.14
N LEU A 35 0.12 13.11 7.24
CA LEU A 35 0.81 13.22 8.51
C LEU A 35 1.15 11.83 9.01
N SER A 36 2.37 11.58 9.38
CA SER A 36 2.76 10.28 9.92
C SER A 36 3.73 10.44 11.07
N PRO A 37 3.81 9.46 11.96
CA PRO A 37 4.73 9.55 13.08
C PRO A 37 6.18 9.43 12.65
N ASN A 38 6.43 8.77 11.52
CA ASN A 38 7.78 8.64 11.01
C ASN A 38 7.91 9.44 9.75
N GLY A 39 9.12 9.75 9.36
CA GLY A 39 9.32 10.50 8.13
C GLY A 39 8.75 9.78 6.93
N PRO A 40 8.24 10.50 5.96
CA PRO A 40 7.64 9.85 4.79
C PRO A 40 8.66 9.10 3.94
N ASP A 41 9.93 9.39 4.13
CA ASP A 41 10.98 8.68 3.42
C ASP A 41 11.48 7.47 4.21
N GLU A 42 10.90 7.18 5.37
CA GLU A 42 11.33 6.04 6.12
C GLU A 42 10.88 4.76 5.48
N PRO A 43 11.72 3.75 5.36
CA PRO A 43 11.31 2.51 4.69
C PRO A 43 10.14 1.83 5.35
N TRP A 44 9.27 1.27 4.56
CA TRP A 44 8.13 0.52 5.10
C TRP A 44 8.60 -0.84 5.60
N PRO A 45 8.17 -1.27 6.77
CA PRO A 45 8.66 -2.52 7.32
C PRO A 45 8.01 -3.78 6.77
N ASN A 46 6.81 -3.66 6.24
CA ASN A 46 6.06 -4.83 5.80
C ASN A 46 6.25 -5.11 4.33
N THR A 47 5.91 -6.31 3.91
CA THR A 47 5.89 -6.64 2.50
C THR A 47 4.47 -6.50 1.99
N TYR A 48 4.31 -6.23 0.71
CA TYR A 48 3.00 -5.98 0.14
C TYR A 48 2.82 -6.76 -1.15
N GLY A 49 1.65 -7.33 -1.31
CA GLY A 49 1.33 -8.10 -2.49
C GLY A 49 0.06 -7.61 -3.13
N ILE A 50 -0.21 -8.07 -4.34
CA ILE A 50 -1.36 -7.62 -5.09
C ILE A 50 -1.72 -8.69 -6.12
N TRP A 51 -3.00 -8.82 -6.44
CA TRP A 51 -3.39 -9.72 -7.50
C TRP A 51 -2.91 -9.19 -8.85
N GLY A 52 -2.48 -10.09 -9.71
CA GLY A 52 -1.90 -9.70 -10.99
C GLY A 52 -2.84 -8.87 -11.84
N LYS A 53 -4.13 -9.22 -11.83
CA LYS A 53 -5.09 -8.47 -12.60
C LYS A 53 -5.16 -7.02 -12.13
N GLU A 54 -5.10 -6.83 -10.82
CA GLU A 54 -5.19 -5.49 -10.27
C GLU A 54 -3.95 -4.67 -10.55
N VAL A 55 -2.77 -5.28 -10.42
CA VAL A 55 -1.55 -4.53 -10.66
C VAL A 55 -1.46 -4.16 -12.14
N ASP A 56 -1.96 -5.01 -13.02
CA ASP A 56 -1.96 -4.68 -14.44
C ASP A 56 -2.91 -3.53 -14.74
N GLN A 57 -4.08 -3.53 -14.10
CA GLN A 57 -5.02 -2.44 -14.30
C GLN A 57 -4.48 -1.12 -13.79
N LEU A 58 -3.66 -1.16 -12.77
CA LEU A 58 -3.06 0.05 -12.24
C LEU A 58 -1.81 0.47 -13.01
N GLY A 59 -1.29 -0.41 -13.86
CA GLY A 59 -0.07 -0.11 -14.59
C GLY A 59 1.17 -0.10 -13.72
N LEU A 60 1.13 -0.85 -12.61
CA LEU A 60 2.23 -0.84 -11.66
C LEU A 60 3.03 -2.14 -11.68
N GLN A 61 2.91 -2.93 -12.71
CA GLN A 61 3.57 -4.22 -12.78
C GLN A 61 5.10 -4.11 -12.73
N ASP A 62 5.64 -2.99 -13.14
CA ASP A 62 7.09 -2.81 -13.10
C ASP A 62 7.63 -2.65 -11.68
N LEU A 63 6.74 -2.47 -10.70
CA LEU A 63 7.16 -2.37 -9.32
C LEU A 63 7.18 -3.72 -8.63
N LEU A 64 6.82 -4.79 -9.34
CA LEU A 64 6.82 -6.12 -8.74
C LEU A 64 8.21 -6.72 -8.73
N GLU A 65 8.51 -7.43 -7.65
CA GLU A 65 9.74 -8.17 -7.54
C GLU A 65 9.53 -9.58 -8.06
N TYR A 66 8.42 -10.19 -7.74
CA TYR A 66 8.08 -11.52 -8.19
C TYR A 66 6.62 -11.58 -8.59
N ARG A 67 6.30 -12.53 -9.47
CA ARG A 67 4.92 -12.74 -9.88
C ARG A 67 4.72 -14.25 -10.07
N TRP A 68 3.74 -14.79 -9.37
CA TRP A 68 3.44 -16.22 -9.44
C TRP A 68 2.12 -16.43 -10.16
N LYS A 69 2.08 -17.42 -11.02
CA LYS A 69 0.89 -17.63 -11.83
C LYS A 69 -0.07 -18.64 -11.28
N ASN A 70 0.39 -19.55 -10.50
CA ASN A 70 -0.50 -20.60 -10.00
C ASN A 70 -0.59 -20.48 -8.50
N THR A 71 -1.55 -19.73 -8.03
CA THR A 71 -1.70 -19.53 -6.60
C THR A 71 -2.69 -20.54 -6.05
N VAL A 72 -2.42 -21.02 -4.86
CA VAL A 72 -3.31 -21.95 -4.18
C VAL A 72 -3.49 -21.50 -2.75
N SER A 73 -4.60 -21.87 -2.15
CA SER A 73 -4.79 -21.60 -0.74
C SER A 73 -5.28 -22.85 -0.05
N PHE A 74 -4.94 -22.95 1.22
CA PHE A 74 -5.37 -24.04 2.04
C PHE A 74 -6.12 -23.44 3.22
N PHE A 75 -7.34 -23.89 3.44
CA PHE A 75 -8.11 -23.37 4.53
C PHE A 75 -8.35 -24.49 5.52
N GLY A 76 -7.77 -24.37 6.68
CA GLY A 76 -8.00 -25.32 7.73
C GLY A 76 -9.21 -24.93 8.51
N HIS A 77 -9.86 -25.89 9.06
CA HIS A 77 -11.02 -25.62 9.85
C HIS A 77 -10.77 -25.77 11.32
N GLY A 78 -9.56 -25.84 11.72
CA GLY A 78 -9.23 -25.89 13.10
C GLY A 78 -8.99 -27.27 13.63
N ALA A 79 -9.72 -28.25 13.21
CA ALA A 79 -9.53 -29.58 13.69
C ALA A 79 -8.48 -30.28 12.84
N LEU A 80 -7.51 -30.88 13.49
CA LEU A 80 -6.45 -31.48 12.76
C LEU A 80 -6.91 -32.63 11.90
N GLU A 81 -7.90 -33.36 12.40
CA GLU A 81 -8.34 -34.49 11.66
C GLU A 81 -9.04 -34.10 10.40
N GLU A 82 -9.51 -32.91 10.33
CA GLU A 82 -10.17 -32.53 9.12
C GLU A 82 -9.21 -32.08 8.06
N GLN A 83 -7.99 -31.85 8.45
CA GLN A 83 -7.05 -31.39 7.48
C GLN A 83 -6.61 -32.48 6.56
N ASP A 84 -6.78 -33.69 7.00
CA ASP A 84 -6.32 -34.73 6.17
C ASP A 84 -7.06 -34.78 4.90
N ASP A 85 -8.30 -34.56 4.90
CA ASP A 85 -9.02 -34.74 3.72
C ASP A 85 -8.60 -33.78 2.81
N GLU A 86 -7.99 -32.92 3.22
CA GLU A 86 -8.00 -32.04 2.35
C GLU A 86 -6.87 -31.59 1.99
N ASN A 87 -5.94 -31.75 2.41
CA ASN A 87 -4.85 -31.41 1.69
C ASN A 87 -5.33 -30.84 0.45
N LYS A 88 -6.48 -30.33 0.41
CA LYS A 88 -6.95 -29.81 -0.77
C LYS A 88 -6.58 -28.43 -0.88
N ALA A 89 -5.74 -28.15 -1.79
CA ALA A 89 -5.44 -26.78 -2.12
C ALA A 89 -6.55 -26.25 -3.00
N THR A 90 -7.03 -25.06 -2.71
CA THR A 90 -7.94 -24.38 -3.61
C THR A 90 -7.10 -23.66 -4.63
N GLU A 91 -7.24 -23.98 -5.90
CA GLU A 91 -6.47 -23.32 -6.94
C GLU A 91 -7.17 -22.06 -7.40
N HIS A 92 -6.38 -21.03 -7.59
CA HIS A 92 -6.92 -19.77 -8.09
C HIS A 92 -6.34 -19.53 -9.47
N SER A 93 -7.19 -19.16 -10.40
CA SER A 93 -6.70 -18.90 -11.74
C SER A 93 -6.16 -17.49 -11.86
N LEU A 94 -5.80 -16.89 -10.76
CA LEU A 94 -5.27 -15.54 -10.74
C LEU A 94 -3.81 -15.58 -10.35
N ASP A 95 -3.00 -14.76 -10.95
CA ASP A 95 -1.63 -14.65 -10.51
C ASP A 95 -1.52 -13.60 -9.43
N TYR A 96 -0.47 -13.68 -8.66
CA TYR A 96 -0.25 -12.83 -7.51
C TYR A 96 1.16 -12.27 -7.57
N GLY A 97 1.32 -11.03 -7.22
CA GLY A 97 2.62 -10.39 -7.26
C GLY A 97 3.08 -9.91 -5.91
N LEU A 98 4.38 -9.89 -5.73
CA LEU A 98 5.01 -9.32 -4.56
C LEU A 98 5.71 -8.05 -5.01
N PHE A 99 5.38 -6.94 -4.39
CA PHE A 99 6.03 -5.69 -4.74
C PHE A 99 7.48 -5.65 -4.23
N ASP A 100 8.34 -5.04 -5.02
CA ASP A 100 9.64 -4.65 -4.54
C ASP A 100 9.37 -3.46 -3.62
N LYS A 101 9.63 -3.62 -2.34
CA LYS A 101 9.22 -2.65 -1.36
C LYS A 101 9.83 -1.29 -1.57
N LYS A 102 11.09 -1.26 -1.96
CA LYS A 102 11.76 -0.01 -2.18
C LYS A 102 11.22 0.71 -3.40
N LYS A 103 10.97 -0.02 -4.47
CA LYS A 103 10.41 0.58 -5.67
C LYS A 103 8.99 1.10 -5.41
N LEU A 104 8.20 0.35 -4.67
CA LEU A 104 6.85 0.76 -4.35
C LEU A 104 6.86 2.04 -3.52
N HIS A 105 7.72 2.08 -2.50
CA HIS A 105 7.82 3.24 -1.64
C HIS A 105 8.25 4.47 -2.44
N ASN A 106 9.28 4.32 -3.26
CA ASN A 106 9.77 5.43 -4.06
C ASN A 106 8.71 5.95 -5.02
N TYR A 107 7.95 5.03 -5.61
CA TYR A 107 6.92 5.43 -6.55
C TYR A 107 5.86 6.27 -5.85
N TRP A 108 5.33 5.78 -4.73
CA TRP A 108 4.27 6.52 -4.05
C TRP A 108 4.76 7.77 -3.37
N PHE A 109 6.00 7.74 -2.87
CA PHE A 109 6.59 8.93 -2.27
C PHE A 109 6.69 10.04 -3.33
N ASN A 110 7.17 9.69 -4.52
CA ASN A 110 7.29 10.66 -5.58
C ASN A 110 5.92 11.15 -6.06
N GLU A 111 4.95 10.26 -6.15
CA GLU A 111 3.61 10.67 -6.56
C GLU A 111 2.97 11.61 -5.55
N CYS A 112 3.14 11.33 -4.28
CA CYS A 112 2.63 12.21 -3.25
C CYS A 112 3.30 13.56 -3.25
N ASN A 113 4.61 13.58 -3.44
CA ASN A 113 5.31 14.86 -3.44
C ASN A 113 4.86 15.80 -4.56
N LYS A 114 4.29 15.24 -5.61
CA LYS A 114 3.84 16.09 -6.70
C LYS A 114 2.56 16.84 -6.38
N SER A 115 1.75 16.34 -5.47
CA SER A 115 0.43 16.90 -5.27
C SER A 115 -0.01 16.99 -3.82
N CYS A 116 0.80 16.58 -2.87
CA CYS A 116 0.44 16.58 -1.46
C CYS A 116 1.55 17.16 -0.62
N LEU A 117 1.21 17.57 0.58
CA LEU A 117 2.19 18.01 1.54
C LEU A 117 2.42 16.87 2.53
N LEU A 118 3.67 16.41 2.63
CA LEU A 118 4.02 15.31 3.50
C LEU A 118 4.83 15.83 4.68
N TYR A 119 4.44 15.44 5.88
CA TYR A 119 5.24 15.84 7.03
C TYR A 119 5.07 14.87 8.19
N THR A 120 5.97 14.98 9.14
CA THR A 120 6.02 14.10 10.29
C THR A 120 5.29 14.77 11.44
N SER A 121 4.51 14.00 12.17
CA SER A 121 3.83 14.57 13.32
C SER A 121 4.84 14.88 14.40
N PRO A 122 4.61 15.92 15.14
CA PRO A 122 5.55 16.24 16.22
C PRO A 122 5.49 15.19 17.30
N SER A 123 6.59 15.04 18.00
CA SER A 123 6.64 14.13 19.11
C SER A 123 5.70 14.62 20.19
N PRO A 124 5.09 13.73 20.93
CA PRO A 124 4.18 14.18 21.99
C PRO A 124 4.80 15.07 23.01
N ARG A 125 6.10 15.09 23.08
CA ARG A 125 6.65 15.97 24.00
C ARG A 125 7.16 17.15 23.37
N ASP A 126 7.01 17.37 22.19
CA ASP A 126 7.46 18.58 21.51
C ASP A 126 6.45 19.69 21.61
#